data_95f950325281c821f9f1d1102e92976b
#
_entry.id   95f950325281c821f9f1d1102e92976b
#
_cell.length_a   1.000
_cell.length_b   1.000
_cell.length_c   1.000
_cell.angle_alpha   90.00
_cell.angle_beta   90.00
_cell.angle_gamma   90.00
#
_symmetry.space_group_name_H-M   'P 1'
#
loop_
_entity.id
_entity.type
_entity.pdbx_description
1 polymer ?
#
loop_
_entity_poly.entity_id
_entity_poly.type
_entity_poly.pdbx_seq_one_letter_code
_entity_poly.pdbx_strand_id
1 'polypeptide(L)'
;LSAYNNSQLDYIKNQINIEGIAYKFDRSVATNRLMALIPGNNNVMLAGESGSGKSAVLKDYYEQYKDNRDYVFFIINTGQLNEVDLNTLFHLHHNYTFAEFYSYFAEVKNKILVLDSAEQLLDLNNRRVALMLVDKLKREGWNFIVTCKKNSQEDLIAMLKEDFQLDFILQSVDALQDYELKNFEKDTGIRLPIDDKLRHQLLIPFYLARYCEVGGTDGNEKAFRERV
;
A
#
# COMPACT_ATOMS: atom_id res chain seq x y z
N LEU A 1 9.58 -11.03 -12.07
CA LEU A 1 8.81 -10.59 -10.90
C LEU A 1 9.05 -9.12 -10.58
N SER A 2 10.31 -8.63 -10.55
CA SER A 2 10.60 -7.21 -10.26
C SER A 2 9.89 -6.25 -11.21
N ALA A 3 9.89 -6.53 -12.52
CA ALA A 3 9.16 -5.71 -13.49
C ALA A 3 7.65 -5.66 -13.20
N TYR A 4 7.07 -6.79 -12.81
CA TYR A 4 5.66 -6.86 -12.42
C TYR A 4 5.40 -6.04 -11.14
N ASN A 5 6.20 -6.26 -10.08
CA ASN A 5 6.06 -5.50 -8.83
C ASN A 5 6.20 -3.99 -9.08
N ASN A 6 7.17 -3.58 -9.91
CA ASN A 6 7.32 -2.19 -10.28
C ASN A 6 6.05 -1.67 -10.96
N SER A 7 5.46 -2.40 -11.90
CA SER A 7 4.22 -1.99 -12.56
C SER A 7 3.04 -1.83 -11.59
N GLN A 8 2.99 -2.63 -10.51
CA GLN A 8 1.98 -2.50 -9.46
C GLN A 8 2.21 -1.26 -8.58
N LEU A 9 3.44 -0.79 -8.47
CA LEU A 9 3.82 0.35 -7.62
C LEU A 9 4.08 1.66 -8.38
N ASP A 10 4.22 1.63 -9.71
CA ASP A 10 4.58 2.81 -10.52
C ASP A 10 3.54 3.92 -10.45
N TYR A 11 2.25 3.56 -10.34
CA TYR A 11 1.17 4.54 -10.20
C TYR A 11 1.10 5.17 -8.80
N ILE A 12 1.79 4.59 -7.81
CA ILE A 12 1.79 5.09 -6.44
C ILE A 12 2.75 6.27 -6.35
N LYS A 13 2.21 7.44 -6.08
CA LYS A 13 2.98 8.64 -5.80
C LYS A 13 3.33 8.65 -4.31
N ASN A 14 4.62 8.51 -3.98
CA ASN A 14 5.13 8.64 -2.61
C ASN A 14 5.77 10.01 -2.35
N GLN A 15 5.63 10.93 -3.29
CA GLN A 15 6.08 12.32 -3.23
C GLN A 15 5.10 13.25 -3.94
N ILE A 16 5.09 14.51 -3.56
CA ILE A 16 4.36 15.59 -4.23
C ILE A 16 5.36 16.41 -5.05
N ASN A 17 5.12 16.54 -6.35
CA ASN A 17 5.95 17.35 -7.22
C ASN A 17 5.34 18.74 -7.38
N ILE A 18 6.09 19.78 -7.04
CA ILE A 18 5.67 21.17 -7.04
C ILE A 18 6.74 21.98 -7.74
N GLU A 19 6.45 22.53 -8.92
CA GLU A 19 7.36 23.41 -9.68
C GLU A 19 8.79 22.85 -9.79
N GLY A 20 8.92 21.55 -9.94
CA GLY A 20 10.21 20.85 -10.03
C GLY A 20 10.84 20.43 -8.69
N ILE A 21 10.20 20.75 -7.57
CA ILE A 21 10.60 20.28 -6.24
C ILE A 21 9.80 19.03 -5.88
N ALA A 22 10.49 17.93 -5.58
CA ALA A 22 9.90 16.71 -5.07
C ALA A 22 9.86 16.77 -3.54
N TYR A 23 8.66 16.87 -2.96
CA TYR A 23 8.47 16.84 -1.51
C TYR A 23 7.96 15.47 -1.07
N LYS A 24 8.65 14.86 -0.12
CA LYS A 24 8.30 13.55 0.45
C LYS A 24 8.03 13.69 1.94
N PHE A 25 6.86 13.23 2.38
CA PHE A 25 6.57 13.14 3.81
C PHE A 25 7.37 12.02 4.45
N ASP A 26 7.87 12.28 5.65
CA ASP A 26 8.60 11.27 6.42
C ASP A 26 7.63 10.18 6.92
N ARG A 27 7.76 8.99 6.37
CA ARG A 27 7.04 7.77 6.78
C ARG A 27 7.98 6.71 7.36
N SER A 28 9.19 7.13 7.74
CA SER A 28 10.24 6.24 8.25
C SER A 28 9.78 5.43 9.46
N VAL A 29 8.97 5.99 10.35
CA VAL A 29 8.43 5.27 11.51
C VAL A 29 7.63 4.05 11.06
N ALA A 30 6.74 4.21 10.08
CA ALA A 30 5.93 3.11 9.56
C ALA A 30 6.80 2.09 8.79
N THR A 31 7.71 2.56 7.95
CA THR A 31 8.62 1.71 7.16
C THR A 31 9.57 0.94 8.07
N ASN A 32 10.19 1.60 9.06
CA ASN A 32 11.09 0.95 10.03
C ASN A 32 10.37 -0.13 10.87
N ARG A 33 9.08 0.07 11.17
CA ARG A 33 8.30 -0.94 11.87
C ARG A 33 8.07 -2.18 11.01
N LEU A 34 7.81 -2.04 9.72
CA LEU A 34 7.78 -3.17 8.79
C LEU A 34 9.11 -3.92 8.77
N MET A 35 10.24 -3.18 8.72
CA MET A 35 11.58 -3.77 8.75
C MET A 35 11.84 -4.60 10.00
N ALA A 36 11.30 -4.19 11.14
CA ALA A 36 11.45 -4.90 12.40
C ALA A 36 10.55 -6.13 12.51
N LEU A 37 9.35 -6.08 11.92
CA LEU A 37 8.34 -7.13 12.10
C LEU A 37 8.49 -8.28 11.09
N ILE A 38 8.74 -7.98 9.83
CA ILE A 38 8.74 -8.99 8.77
C ILE A 38 9.82 -10.07 8.94
N PRO A 39 11.08 -9.76 9.29
CA PRO A 39 12.09 -10.79 9.52
C PRO A 39 11.76 -11.76 10.69
N GLY A 40 10.84 -11.37 11.57
CA GLY A 40 10.32 -12.20 12.66
C GLY A 40 9.16 -13.12 12.27
N ASN A 41 8.93 -13.33 10.98
CA ASN A 41 7.82 -14.13 10.45
C ASN A 41 6.42 -13.63 10.88
N ASN A 42 6.26 -12.32 10.98
CA ASN A 42 4.98 -11.71 11.31
C ASN A 42 4.24 -11.29 10.03
N ASN A 43 2.91 -11.44 10.05
CA ASN A 43 2.06 -10.80 9.07
C ASN A 43 1.67 -9.41 9.58
N VAL A 44 1.63 -8.43 8.70
CA VAL A 44 1.37 -7.03 9.07
C VAL A 44 0.20 -6.47 8.27
N MET A 45 -0.75 -5.85 8.98
CA MET A 45 -1.84 -5.10 8.38
C MET A 45 -1.59 -3.61 8.51
N LEU A 46 -1.41 -2.92 7.39
CA LEU A 46 -1.35 -1.46 7.31
C LEU A 46 -2.76 -0.92 7.15
N ALA A 47 -3.32 -0.32 8.20
CA ALA A 47 -4.65 0.27 8.18
C ALA A 47 -4.59 1.80 8.26
N GLY A 48 -5.51 2.47 7.59
CA GLY A 48 -5.59 3.95 7.62
C GLY A 48 -6.66 4.47 6.68
N GLU A 49 -6.93 5.76 6.77
CA GLU A 49 -7.87 6.45 5.89
C GLU A 49 -7.50 6.28 4.41
N SER A 50 -8.50 6.41 3.52
CA SER A 50 -8.23 6.44 2.09
C SER A 50 -7.30 7.61 1.77
N GLY A 51 -6.21 7.36 1.02
CA GLY A 51 -5.23 8.39 0.68
C GLY A 51 -4.22 8.75 1.78
N SER A 52 -4.22 8.07 2.95
CA SER A 52 -3.27 8.33 4.05
C SER A 52 -1.81 7.96 3.72
N GLY A 53 -1.57 7.24 2.63
CA GLY A 53 -0.23 6.86 2.20
C GLY A 53 0.19 5.42 2.53
N LYS A 54 -0.74 4.50 2.80
CA LYS A 54 -0.44 3.08 3.04
C LYS A 54 0.40 2.45 1.93
N SER A 55 -0.03 2.61 0.68
CA SER A 55 0.69 2.09 -0.47
C SER A 55 2.04 2.82 -0.69
N ALA A 56 2.17 4.08 -0.27
CA ALA A 56 3.45 4.79 -0.29
C ALA A 56 4.44 4.18 0.71
N VAL A 57 3.99 3.79 1.92
CA VAL A 57 4.81 3.05 2.90
C VAL A 57 5.27 1.70 2.32
N LEU A 58 4.37 0.97 1.63
CA LEU A 58 4.73 -0.27 0.95
C LEU A 58 5.78 -0.05 -0.14
N LYS A 59 5.61 1.00 -0.96
CA LYS A 59 6.56 1.36 -2.01
C LYS A 59 7.93 1.68 -1.42
N ASP A 60 7.99 2.46 -0.35
CA ASP A 60 9.23 2.80 0.34
C ASP A 60 9.91 1.55 0.93
N TYR A 61 9.14 0.64 1.51
CA TYR A 61 9.65 -0.63 2.01
C TYR A 61 10.19 -1.53 0.87
N TYR A 62 9.44 -1.68 -0.22
CA TYR A 62 9.87 -2.43 -1.40
C TYR A 62 11.14 -1.86 -2.02
N GLU A 63 11.19 -0.54 -2.25
CA GLU A 63 12.35 0.13 -2.84
C GLU A 63 13.64 -0.09 -2.04
N GLN A 64 13.54 -0.23 -0.74
CA GLN A 64 14.69 -0.47 0.13
C GLN A 64 15.24 -1.89 0.03
N TYR A 65 14.39 -2.87 -0.29
CA TYR A 65 14.79 -4.29 -0.28
C TYR A 65 14.69 -4.99 -1.63
N LYS A 66 14.19 -4.35 -2.68
CA LYS A 66 13.98 -4.98 -4.00
C LYS A 66 15.25 -5.58 -4.62
N ASP A 67 16.42 -5.01 -4.32
CA ASP A 67 17.72 -5.44 -4.83
C ASP A 67 18.47 -6.37 -3.85
N ASN A 68 17.89 -6.65 -2.69
CA ASN A 68 18.45 -7.56 -1.69
C ASN A 68 18.05 -9.00 -2.02
N ARG A 69 19.03 -9.87 -2.28
CA ARG A 69 18.82 -11.28 -2.66
C ARG A 69 18.13 -12.14 -1.59
N ASP A 70 18.15 -11.67 -0.33
CA ASP A 70 17.48 -12.34 0.78
C ASP A 70 15.97 -12.06 0.81
N TYR A 71 15.47 -11.20 -0.10
CA TYR A 71 14.07 -10.78 -0.16
C TYR A 71 13.45 -11.08 -1.51
N VAL A 72 12.22 -11.55 -1.48
CA VAL A 72 11.34 -11.60 -2.64
C VAL A 72 9.98 -11.02 -2.27
N PHE A 73 9.46 -10.19 -3.16
CA PHE A 73 8.13 -9.60 -3.05
C PHE A 73 7.25 -10.13 -4.17
N PHE A 74 6.00 -10.39 -3.83
CA PHE A 74 4.94 -10.59 -4.79
C PHE A 74 3.80 -9.62 -4.43
N ILE A 75 3.61 -8.59 -5.24
CA ILE A 75 2.68 -7.49 -4.95
C ILE A 75 1.48 -7.62 -5.87
N ILE A 76 0.30 -7.74 -5.28
CA ILE A 76 -0.96 -7.92 -5.99
C ILE A 76 -1.94 -6.84 -5.53
N ASN A 77 -2.57 -6.14 -6.47
CA ASN A 77 -3.80 -5.44 -6.16
C ASN A 77 -4.92 -6.48 -5.97
N THR A 78 -5.58 -6.43 -4.83
CA THR A 78 -6.51 -7.49 -4.41
C THR A 78 -7.66 -7.72 -5.40
N GLY A 79 -8.07 -6.69 -6.15
CA GLY A 79 -9.07 -6.81 -7.21
C GLY A 79 -8.69 -7.82 -8.32
N GLN A 80 -7.40 -8.07 -8.53
CA GLN A 80 -6.92 -9.07 -9.49
C GLN A 80 -7.21 -10.52 -9.06
N LEU A 81 -7.53 -10.75 -7.79
CA LEU A 81 -7.88 -12.08 -7.27
C LEU A 81 -9.30 -12.53 -7.63
N ASN A 82 -10.06 -11.70 -8.34
CA ASN A 82 -11.38 -12.06 -8.87
C ASN A 82 -11.30 -12.93 -10.15
N GLU A 83 -10.13 -13.49 -10.45
CA GLU A 83 -9.90 -14.38 -11.58
C GLU A 83 -10.50 -15.77 -11.36
N VAL A 84 -10.59 -16.55 -12.46
CA VAL A 84 -11.20 -17.89 -12.44
C VAL A 84 -10.32 -18.90 -11.70
N ASP A 85 -9.00 -18.80 -11.87
CA ASP A 85 -8.02 -19.69 -11.24
C ASP A 85 -6.62 -19.04 -11.14
N LEU A 86 -5.72 -19.67 -10.34
CA LEU A 86 -4.37 -19.17 -10.13
C LEU A 86 -3.52 -19.18 -11.41
N ASN A 87 -3.69 -20.12 -12.29
CA ASN A 87 -2.91 -20.15 -13.51
C ASN A 87 -3.28 -19.00 -14.42
N THR A 88 -4.57 -18.66 -14.52
CA THR A 88 -5.02 -17.46 -15.23
C THR A 88 -4.37 -16.21 -14.66
N LEU A 89 -4.35 -16.05 -13.32
CA LEU A 89 -3.66 -14.93 -12.68
C LEU A 89 -2.17 -14.86 -13.06
N PHE A 90 -1.48 -16.00 -13.07
CA PHE A 90 -0.06 -16.07 -13.41
C PHE A 90 0.21 -15.93 -14.90
N HIS A 91 -0.59 -16.51 -15.78
CA HIS A 91 -0.44 -16.41 -17.25
C HIS A 91 -0.68 -14.98 -17.78
N LEU A 92 -1.60 -14.23 -17.17
CA LEU A 92 -1.85 -12.84 -17.54
C LEU A 92 -0.65 -11.92 -17.28
N HIS A 93 0.16 -12.28 -16.28
CA HIS A 93 1.23 -11.42 -15.79
C HIS A 93 2.63 -12.02 -15.90
N HIS A 94 2.73 -13.35 -16.14
CA HIS A 94 3.99 -14.08 -16.11
C HIS A 94 3.98 -15.25 -17.09
N ASN A 95 5.14 -15.56 -17.66
CA ASN A 95 5.30 -16.69 -18.61
C ASN A 95 5.59 -18.03 -17.91
N TYR A 96 5.11 -18.23 -16.67
CA TYR A 96 5.34 -19.45 -15.90
C TYR A 96 4.11 -19.79 -15.04
N THR A 97 4.05 -21.05 -14.63
CA THR A 97 2.98 -21.56 -13.75
C THR A 97 3.21 -21.13 -12.31
N PHE A 98 2.15 -21.16 -11.50
CA PHE A 98 2.25 -20.91 -10.08
C PHE A 98 3.22 -21.88 -9.38
N ALA A 99 3.27 -23.15 -9.82
CA ALA A 99 4.18 -24.15 -9.27
C ALA A 99 5.66 -23.80 -9.53
N GLU A 100 6.01 -23.35 -10.72
CA GLU A 100 7.35 -22.87 -11.04
C GLU A 100 7.71 -21.63 -10.23
N PHE A 101 6.75 -20.72 -10.06
CA PHE A 101 6.94 -19.50 -9.24
C PHE A 101 7.40 -19.83 -7.81
N TYR A 102 6.62 -20.59 -7.06
CA TYR A 102 6.97 -20.81 -5.66
C TYR A 102 8.22 -21.70 -5.50
N SER A 103 8.47 -22.65 -6.42
CA SER A 103 9.67 -23.46 -6.42
C SER A 103 10.93 -22.64 -6.67
N TYR A 104 10.86 -21.63 -7.56
CA TYR A 104 11.99 -20.76 -7.85
C TYR A 104 12.45 -19.95 -6.63
N PHE A 105 11.51 -19.57 -5.77
CA PHE A 105 11.79 -18.77 -4.57
C PHE A 105 11.87 -19.61 -3.27
N ALA A 106 11.93 -20.93 -3.36
CA ALA A 106 11.91 -21.82 -2.18
C ALA A 106 12.99 -21.45 -1.14
N GLU A 107 14.22 -21.18 -1.60
CA GLU A 107 15.39 -20.93 -0.75
C GLU A 107 15.53 -19.45 -0.33
N VAL A 108 14.65 -18.55 -0.77
CA VAL A 108 14.73 -17.14 -0.37
C VAL A 108 14.28 -17.00 1.08
N LYS A 109 15.06 -16.26 1.86
CA LYS A 109 14.86 -16.13 3.31
C LYS A 109 13.59 -15.36 3.70
N ASN A 110 13.39 -14.22 3.07
CA ASN A 110 12.25 -13.35 3.36
C ASN A 110 11.32 -13.30 2.14
N LYS A 111 10.26 -14.07 2.17
CA LYS A 111 9.25 -14.18 1.13
C LYS A 111 8.01 -13.39 1.54
N ILE A 112 7.60 -12.42 0.76
CA ILE A 112 6.56 -11.47 1.15
C ILE A 112 5.49 -11.37 0.07
N LEU A 113 4.26 -11.79 0.39
CA LEU A 113 3.07 -11.45 -0.40
C LEU A 113 2.49 -10.14 0.13
N VAL A 114 2.30 -9.19 -0.79
CA VAL A 114 1.59 -7.94 -0.50
C VAL A 114 0.23 -7.97 -1.18
N LEU A 115 -0.83 -7.79 -0.39
CA LEU A 115 -2.20 -7.58 -0.89
C LEU A 115 -2.58 -6.12 -0.68
N ASP A 116 -2.45 -5.32 -1.74
CA ASP A 116 -2.86 -3.91 -1.68
C ASP A 116 -4.37 -3.78 -1.84
N SER A 117 -5.00 -2.93 -1.02
CA SER A 117 -6.45 -2.76 -0.97
C SER A 117 -7.20 -4.06 -0.60
N ALA A 118 -6.73 -4.73 0.45
CA ALA A 118 -7.24 -6.04 0.87
C ALA A 118 -8.71 -6.01 1.33
N GLU A 119 -9.29 -4.84 1.64
CA GLU A 119 -10.73 -4.71 1.86
C GLU A 119 -11.57 -5.24 0.68
N GLN A 120 -11.03 -5.25 -0.53
CA GLN A 120 -11.71 -5.82 -1.70
C GLN A 120 -11.96 -7.34 -1.57
N LEU A 121 -11.24 -8.06 -0.69
CA LEU A 121 -11.54 -9.47 -0.38
C LEU A 121 -12.96 -9.66 0.18
N LEU A 122 -13.48 -8.65 0.90
CA LEU A 122 -14.82 -8.67 1.48
C LEU A 122 -15.89 -8.71 0.39
N ASP A 123 -15.62 -8.08 -0.75
CA ASP A 123 -16.56 -7.91 -1.87
C ASP A 123 -16.39 -8.99 -2.97
N LEU A 124 -15.40 -9.90 -2.86
CA LEU A 124 -15.20 -10.94 -3.85
C LEU A 124 -16.37 -11.94 -3.85
N ASN A 125 -16.99 -12.12 -5.02
CA ASN A 125 -18.01 -13.14 -5.23
C ASN A 125 -17.45 -14.56 -5.09
N ASN A 126 -16.17 -14.75 -5.45
CA ASN A 126 -15.49 -16.04 -5.36
C ASN A 126 -14.10 -15.86 -4.75
N ARG A 127 -13.95 -16.25 -3.51
CA ARG A 127 -12.68 -16.18 -2.77
C ARG A 127 -11.74 -17.36 -3.02
N ARG A 128 -12.15 -18.32 -3.85
CA ARG A 128 -11.40 -19.57 -4.06
C ARG A 128 -9.96 -19.32 -4.50
N VAL A 129 -9.74 -18.40 -5.44
CA VAL A 129 -8.40 -18.08 -5.96
C VAL A 129 -7.55 -17.47 -4.86
N ALA A 130 -8.10 -16.52 -4.08
CA ALA A 130 -7.41 -15.90 -2.95
C ALA A 130 -7.05 -16.94 -1.88
N LEU A 131 -7.98 -17.81 -1.51
CA LEU A 131 -7.76 -18.90 -0.55
C LEU A 131 -6.65 -19.85 -1.01
N MET A 132 -6.69 -20.29 -2.27
CA MET A 132 -5.68 -21.17 -2.84
C MET A 132 -4.30 -20.53 -2.88
N LEU A 133 -4.21 -19.24 -3.25
CA LEU A 133 -2.96 -18.49 -3.28
C LEU A 133 -2.35 -18.40 -1.88
N VAL A 134 -3.15 -17.91 -0.93
CA VAL A 134 -2.70 -17.68 0.46
C VAL A 134 -2.31 -19.00 1.13
N ASP A 135 -3.13 -20.05 1.02
CA ASP A 135 -2.84 -21.36 1.62
C ASP A 135 -1.52 -21.95 1.10
N LYS A 136 -1.30 -21.89 -0.21
CA LYS A 136 -0.06 -22.38 -0.82
C LYS A 136 1.16 -21.56 -0.38
N LEU A 137 1.10 -20.23 -0.43
CA LEU A 137 2.22 -19.38 -0.04
C LEU A 137 2.52 -19.48 1.46
N LYS A 138 1.48 -19.59 2.30
CA LYS A 138 1.63 -19.83 3.74
C LYS A 138 2.42 -21.11 4.03
N ARG A 139 2.11 -22.23 3.35
CA ARG A 139 2.84 -23.51 3.50
C ARG A 139 4.30 -23.41 3.08
N GLU A 140 4.61 -22.50 2.15
CA GLU A 140 5.97 -22.23 1.66
C GLU A 140 6.70 -21.18 2.51
N GLY A 141 6.13 -20.76 3.65
CA GLY A 141 6.75 -19.84 4.60
C GLY A 141 6.77 -18.38 4.14
N TRP A 142 5.78 -17.96 3.34
CA TRP A 142 5.60 -16.55 2.98
C TRP A 142 4.96 -15.77 4.11
N ASN A 143 5.43 -14.56 4.34
CA ASN A 143 4.80 -13.57 5.20
C ASN A 143 3.83 -12.71 4.38
N PHE A 144 2.85 -12.13 5.05
CA PHE A 144 1.80 -11.36 4.40
C PHE A 144 1.82 -9.92 4.90
N ILE A 145 1.81 -8.97 3.96
CA ILE A 145 1.52 -7.57 4.24
C ILE A 145 0.20 -7.25 3.53
N VAL A 146 -0.77 -6.74 4.26
CA VAL A 146 -2.03 -6.30 3.69
C VAL A 146 -2.24 -4.82 3.95
N THR A 147 -2.80 -4.09 2.99
CA THR A 147 -3.30 -2.73 3.25
C THR A 147 -4.81 -2.73 3.27
N CYS A 148 -5.41 -1.94 4.14
CA CYS A 148 -6.86 -1.78 4.16
C CYS A 148 -7.28 -0.38 4.62
N LYS A 149 -8.52 -0.01 4.29
CA LYS A 149 -9.18 1.17 4.85
C LYS A 149 -9.51 0.93 6.31
N LYS A 150 -9.43 2.00 7.12
CA LYS A 150 -9.69 1.92 8.56
C LYS A 150 -11.09 1.40 8.90
N ASN A 151 -12.09 1.80 8.12
CA ASN A 151 -13.47 1.35 8.32
C ASN A 151 -13.75 -0.11 7.98
N SER A 152 -12.87 -0.78 7.22
CA SER A 152 -13.00 -2.19 6.85
C SER A 152 -12.07 -3.10 7.67
N GLN A 153 -11.31 -2.52 8.59
CA GLN A 153 -10.25 -3.22 9.32
C GLN A 153 -10.76 -4.39 10.15
N GLU A 154 -11.81 -4.19 10.94
CA GLU A 154 -12.34 -5.21 11.84
C GLU A 154 -12.92 -6.40 11.08
N ASP A 155 -13.75 -6.14 10.06
CA ASP A 155 -14.32 -7.16 9.20
C ASP A 155 -13.25 -7.95 8.45
N LEU A 156 -12.23 -7.24 7.95
CA LEU A 156 -11.12 -7.87 7.25
C LEU A 156 -10.28 -8.75 8.18
N ILE A 157 -9.98 -8.31 9.41
CA ILE A 157 -9.26 -9.13 10.40
C ILE A 157 -10.05 -10.39 10.72
N ALA A 158 -11.35 -10.27 10.97
CA ALA A 158 -12.22 -11.43 11.25
C ALA A 158 -12.16 -12.44 10.09
N MET A 159 -12.38 -11.97 8.86
CA MET A 159 -12.33 -12.82 7.67
C MET A 159 -10.95 -13.48 7.46
N LEU A 160 -9.85 -12.72 7.59
CA LEU A 160 -8.50 -13.24 7.41
C LEU A 160 -8.17 -14.31 8.46
N LYS A 161 -8.70 -14.17 9.67
CA LYS A 161 -8.55 -15.17 10.71
C LYS A 161 -9.40 -16.41 10.47
N GLU A 162 -10.67 -16.25 10.10
CA GLU A 162 -11.61 -17.35 9.90
C GLU A 162 -11.34 -18.14 8.61
N ASP A 163 -11.24 -17.44 7.48
CA ASP A 163 -11.12 -18.05 6.15
C ASP A 163 -9.69 -18.48 5.82
N PHE A 164 -8.70 -17.66 6.21
CA PHE A 164 -7.30 -17.85 5.82
C PHE A 164 -6.40 -18.34 6.96
N GLN A 165 -6.91 -18.36 8.20
CA GLN A 165 -6.16 -18.74 9.41
C GLN A 165 -4.87 -17.93 9.56
N LEU A 166 -4.94 -16.64 9.30
CA LEU A 166 -3.85 -15.69 9.42
C LEU A 166 -4.13 -14.69 10.55
N ASP A 167 -3.16 -14.52 11.43
CA ASP A 167 -3.15 -13.44 12.42
C ASP A 167 -2.24 -12.33 11.94
N PHE A 168 -2.63 -11.08 12.21
CA PHE A 168 -1.89 -9.89 11.76
C PHE A 168 -1.56 -8.97 12.92
N ILE A 169 -0.34 -8.40 12.86
CA ILE A 169 0.02 -7.26 13.69
C ILE A 169 -0.51 -6.00 12.99
N LEU A 170 -1.35 -5.26 13.69
CA LEU A 170 -1.91 -4.02 13.18
C LEU A 170 -0.91 -2.88 13.27
N GLN A 171 -0.77 -2.14 12.19
CA GLN A 171 -0.01 -0.91 12.10
C GLN A 171 -0.85 0.17 11.43
N SER A 172 -1.11 1.26 12.17
CA SER A 172 -1.79 2.43 11.61
C SER A 172 -0.86 3.22 10.68
N VAL A 173 -1.42 3.71 9.58
CA VAL A 173 -0.83 4.75 8.74
C VAL A 173 -1.75 5.95 8.80
N ASP A 174 -1.43 6.84 9.74
CA ASP A 174 -2.29 7.97 10.07
C ASP A 174 -2.17 9.10 9.05
N ALA A 175 -3.15 10.00 9.07
CA ALA A 175 -3.09 11.28 8.38
C ALA A 175 -1.88 12.11 8.84
N LEU A 176 -1.51 13.12 8.07
CA LEU A 176 -0.50 14.08 8.45
C LEU A 176 -0.92 14.82 9.74
N GLN A 177 0.07 15.29 10.46
CA GLN A 177 -0.16 16.16 11.61
C GLN A 177 -0.03 17.64 11.19
N ASP A 178 -0.62 18.55 11.94
CA ASP A 178 -0.55 20.00 11.65
C ASP A 178 0.88 20.52 11.50
N TYR A 179 1.83 19.98 12.27
CA TYR A 179 3.23 20.38 12.15
C TYR A 179 3.85 19.93 10.83
N GLU A 180 3.43 18.79 10.26
CA GLU A 180 3.90 18.32 8.95
C GLU A 180 3.39 19.23 7.83
N LEU A 181 2.13 19.71 7.91
CA LEU A 181 1.60 20.70 6.99
C LEU A 181 2.35 22.04 7.10
N LYS A 182 2.67 22.49 8.31
CA LYS A 182 3.44 23.72 8.53
C LYS A 182 4.86 23.61 7.93
N ASN A 183 5.51 22.45 8.10
CA ASN A 183 6.80 22.20 7.49
C ASN A 183 6.69 22.19 5.96
N PHE A 184 5.66 21.54 5.44
CA PHE A 184 5.37 21.54 4.01
C PHE A 184 5.22 22.96 3.45
N GLU A 185 4.42 23.85 4.08
CA GLU A 185 4.27 25.26 3.69
C GLU A 185 5.62 25.99 3.68
N LYS A 186 6.43 25.78 4.72
CA LYS A 186 7.72 26.41 4.88
C LYS A 186 8.73 25.97 3.80
N ASP A 187 8.76 24.66 3.53
CA ASP A 187 9.77 24.06 2.66
C ASP A 187 9.43 24.25 1.16
N THR A 188 8.14 24.31 0.83
CA THR A 188 7.68 24.44 -0.56
C THR A 188 7.28 25.86 -0.95
N GLY A 189 7.02 26.73 0.02
CA GLY A 189 6.47 28.07 -0.22
C GLY A 189 5.01 28.09 -0.62
N ILE A 190 4.34 26.94 -0.69
CA ILE A 190 2.91 26.86 -0.99
C ILE A 190 2.11 27.35 0.21
N ARG A 191 1.18 28.26 -0.05
CA ARG A 191 0.23 28.71 0.96
C ARG A 191 -0.95 27.76 1.02
N LEU A 192 -1.18 27.18 2.18
CA LEU A 192 -2.36 26.34 2.45
C LEU A 192 -3.56 27.22 2.80
N PRO A 193 -4.79 26.71 2.58
CA PRO A 193 -6.00 27.47 2.86
C PRO A 193 -6.12 27.82 4.34
N ILE A 194 -6.79 28.96 4.60
CA ILE A 194 -7.08 29.42 5.98
C ILE A 194 -8.33 28.71 6.53
N ASP A 195 -9.22 28.24 5.65
CA ASP A 195 -10.44 27.51 6.03
C ASP A 195 -10.08 26.20 6.75
N ASP A 196 -10.50 26.08 8.00
CA ASP A 196 -10.16 24.94 8.87
C ASP A 196 -10.65 23.61 8.31
N LYS A 197 -11.82 23.55 7.67
CA LYS A 197 -12.37 22.32 7.11
C LYS A 197 -11.51 21.84 5.94
N LEU A 198 -11.16 22.77 5.07
CA LEU A 198 -10.31 22.46 3.93
C LEU A 198 -8.91 22.07 4.39
N ARG A 199 -8.36 22.80 5.36
CA ARG A 199 -7.05 22.48 5.97
C ARG A 199 -7.05 21.10 6.61
N HIS A 200 -8.13 20.71 7.28
CA HIS A 200 -8.29 19.38 7.85
C HIS A 200 -8.31 18.28 6.77
N GLN A 201 -8.95 18.51 5.62
CA GLN A 201 -8.90 17.58 4.50
C GLN A 201 -7.47 17.39 3.95
N LEU A 202 -6.67 18.48 3.94
CA LEU A 202 -5.29 18.43 3.47
C LEU A 202 -4.33 17.66 4.41
N LEU A 203 -4.77 17.25 5.59
CA LEU A 203 -4.04 16.28 6.42
C LEU A 203 -3.96 14.89 5.74
N ILE A 204 -4.80 14.62 4.77
CA ILE A 204 -4.69 13.41 3.96
C ILE A 204 -3.76 13.69 2.77
N PRO A 205 -2.61 13.01 2.64
CA PRO A 205 -1.60 13.27 1.61
C PRO A 205 -2.14 13.30 0.19
N PHE A 206 -3.14 12.46 -0.11
CA PHE A 206 -3.80 12.44 -1.41
C PHE A 206 -4.46 13.78 -1.75
N TYR A 207 -5.20 14.36 -0.81
CA TYR A 207 -5.88 15.64 -1.04
C TYR A 207 -4.89 16.81 -1.11
N LEU A 208 -3.82 16.76 -0.32
CA LEU A 208 -2.76 17.74 -0.40
C LEU A 208 -2.06 17.71 -1.76
N ALA A 209 -1.75 16.52 -2.28
CA ALA A 209 -1.18 16.39 -3.61
C ALA A 209 -2.11 16.97 -4.69
N ARG A 210 -3.41 16.68 -4.59
CA ARG A 210 -4.42 17.25 -5.51
C ARG A 210 -4.54 18.76 -5.41
N TYR A 211 -4.49 19.30 -4.19
CA TYR A 211 -4.49 20.75 -3.97
C TYR A 211 -3.30 21.42 -4.69
N CYS A 212 -2.12 20.84 -4.57
CA CYS A 212 -0.92 21.34 -5.24
C CYS A 212 -1.02 21.23 -6.78
N GLU A 213 -1.57 20.14 -7.31
CA GLU A 213 -1.77 19.94 -8.76
C GLU A 213 -2.73 20.97 -9.39
N VAL A 214 -3.72 21.43 -8.65
CA VAL A 214 -4.69 22.45 -9.13
C VAL A 214 -4.10 23.87 -9.08
N GLY A 215 -2.88 24.02 -8.59
CA GLY A 215 -2.21 25.32 -8.46
C GLY A 215 -2.66 26.03 -7.18
N GLY A 216 -2.29 25.50 -6.02
CA GLY A 216 -2.57 26.02 -4.68
C GLY A 216 -2.03 27.43 -4.39
N THR A 217 -2.23 28.34 -5.31
CA THR A 217 -1.96 29.77 -5.21
C THR A 217 -3.28 30.52 -5.11
N ASP A 218 -3.28 31.59 -4.38
CA ASP A 218 -4.37 32.51 -4.04
C ASP A 218 -5.63 32.41 -4.93
N GLY A 219 -6.73 31.88 -4.39
CA GLY A 219 -8.05 31.93 -5.00
C GLY A 219 -8.63 30.61 -5.53
N ASN A 220 -7.88 29.50 -5.54
CA ASN A 220 -8.33 28.23 -6.14
C ASN A 220 -9.02 27.24 -5.19
N GLU A 221 -9.42 27.65 -3.97
CA GLU A 221 -10.24 26.83 -3.08
C GLU A 221 -11.52 26.33 -3.74
N LYS A 222 -12.13 27.16 -4.60
CA LYS A 222 -13.34 26.81 -5.35
C LYS A 222 -13.04 25.71 -6.37
N ALA A 223 -11.97 25.85 -7.15
CA ALA A 223 -11.57 24.86 -8.15
C ALA A 223 -11.17 23.49 -7.50
N PHE A 224 -10.60 23.50 -6.31
CA PHE A 224 -10.32 22.29 -5.56
C PHE A 224 -11.62 21.61 -5.09
N ARG A 225 -12.57 22.37 -4.50
CA ARG A 225 -13.87 21.84 -4.03
C ARG A 225 -14.74 21.26 -5.16
N GLU A 226 -14.57 21.73 -6.40
CA GLU A 226 -15.29 21.22 -7.57
C GLU A 226 -14.68 19.94 -8.16
N ARG A 227 -13.45 19.56 -7.76
CA ARG A 227 -12.70 18.41 -8.32
C ARG A 227 -12.44 17.26 -7.31
N VAL A 228 -12.86 17.43 -6.07
CA VAL A 228 -12.78 16.46 -4.98
C VAL A 228 -14.18 16.02 -4.57
#